data_945b61cb5bcd97a7f9bd73c74346da9f
#
_entry.id   945b61cb5bcd97a7f9bd73c74346da9f
#
_cell.length_a   1.000
_cell.length_b   1.000
_cell.length_c   1.000
_cell.angle_alpha   90.00
_cell.angle_beta   90.00
_cell.angle_gamma   90.00
#
_symmetry.space_group_name_H-M   'P 1'
#
loop_
_entity.id
_entity.type
_entity.pdbx_description
1 polymer ?
#
loop_
_entity_poly.entity_id
_entity_poly.type
_entity_poly.pdbx_seq_one_letter_code
_entity_poly.pdbx_strand_id
1 'polypeptide(L)'
;MANPSSIVKQELSGSTDGRMILVVQTSTPGTAIHTAAAITGVNNYDEIWLWATNTDTTARKLTIEWGGVSSPTDTIEMTIQPEAGLVLIVPGLVLQNGLLVRAFCATANVVTVGGFVNAVTA
;
A
#
# COMPACT_ATOMS: atom_id res chain seq x y z
N MET A 1 17.68 -10.22 -20.11
CA MET A 1 16.73 -10.21 -18.98
C MET A 1 15.95 -11.51 -18.98
N ALA A 2 15.86 -12.17 -17.84
CA ALA A 2 15.07 -13.39 -17.72
C ALA A 2 13.58 -13.05 -17.62
N ASN A 3 12.74 -13.89 -18.19
CA ASN A 3 11.29 -13.80 -17.99
C ASN A 3 10.94 -14.29 -16.57
N PRO A 4 9.87 -13.78 -15.95
CA PRO A 4 9.41 -14.32 -14.69
C PRO A 4 8.96 -15.77 -14.88
N SER A 5 9.29 -16.63 -13.92
CA SER A 5 8.86 -18.04 -13.93
C SER A 5 7.54 -18.24 -13.21
N SER A 6 7.11 -17.27 -12.39
CA SER A 6 5.88 -17.36 -11.62
C SER A 6 5.31 -15.98 -11.33
N ILE A 7 3.98 -15.87 -11.43
CA ILE A 7 3.22 -14.70 -10.98
C ILE A 7 2.08 -15.24 -10.13
N VAL A 8 2.06 -14.88 -8.84
CA VAL A 8 1.06 -15.37 -7.88
C VAL A 8 0.35 -14.18 -7.25
N LYS A 9 -0.97 -14.13 -7.38
CA LYS A 9 -1.80 -13.11 -6.74
C LYS A 9 -1.96 -13.44 -5.26
N GLN A 10 -1.69 -12.47 -4.41
CA GLN A 10 -1.70 -12.63 -2.95
C GLN A 10 -2.39 -11.46 -2.27
N GLU A 11 -2.86 -11.69 -1.05
CA GLU A 11 -3.34 -10.61 -0.17
C GLU A 11 -2.18 -9.71 0.25
N LEU A 12 -2.52 -8.49 0.65
CA LEU A 12 -1.57 -7.63 1.36
C LEU A 12 -1.21 -8.28 2.70
N SER A 13 0.07 -8.27 3.06
CA SER A 13 0.52 -8.93 4.30
C SER A 13 -0.06 -8.27 5.57
N GLY A 14 -0.46 -7.02 5.51
CA GLY A 14 -1.13 -6.32 6.62
C GLY A 14 -2.62 -6.60 6.70
N SER A 15 -3.21 -7.29 5.72
CA SER A 15 -4.63 -7.61 5.70
C SER A 15 -4.92 -8.93 6.41
N THR A 16 -6.13 -9.04 6.94
CA THR A 16 -6.66 -10.31 7.44
C THR A 16 -7.70 -10.80 6.43
N ASP A 17 -7.39 -11.93 5.78
CA ASP A 17 -8.31 -12.59 4.84
C ASP A 17 -8.78 -11.69 3.68
N GLY A 18 -7.96 -10.74 3.26
CA GLY A 18 -8.30 -9.80 2.17
C GLY A 18 -9.13 -8.60 2.61
N ARG A 19 -9.38 -8.42 3.91
CA ARG A 19 -10.16 -7.29 4.42
C ARG A 19 -9.39 -5.98 4.30
N MET A 20 -10.12 -4.87 4.26
CA MET A 20 -9.53 -3.53 4.30
C MET A 20 -8.76 -3.33 5.60
N ILE A 21 -7.66 -2.60 5.52
CA ILE A 21 -6.78 -2.30 6.66
C ILE A 21 -7.13 -0.90 7.17
N LEU A 22 -7.47 -0.80 8.45
CA LEU A 22 -7.77 0.48 9.07
C LEU A 22 -6.47 1.29 9.28
N VAL A 23 -6.46 2.53 8.82
CA VAL A 23 -5.34 3.44 9.04
C VAL A 23 -5.47 4.06 10.42
N VAL A 24 -4.64 3.58 11.35
CA VAL A 24 -4.70 4.00 12.77
C VAL A 24 -3.64 5.03 13.11
N GLN A 25 -2.50 5.03 12.42
CA GLN A 25 -1.44 6.00 12.67
C GLN A 25 -1.78 7.36 12.08
N THR A 26 -1.40 8.42 12.77
CA THR A 26 -1.69 9.80 12.35
C THR A 26 -0.45 10.54 11.84
N SER A 27 0.70 9.91 11.92
CA SER A 27 1.98 10.46 11.47
C SER A 27 2.95 9.34 11.15
N THR A 28 4.12 9.70 10.64
CA THR A 28 5.19 8.76 10.33
C THR A 28 5.79 8.16 11.63
N PRO A 29 6.15 6.87 11.64
CA PRO A 29 5.86 5.87 10.61
C PRO A 29 4.39 5.45 10.65
N GLY A 30 3.84 5.20 9.46
CA GLY A 30 2.43 4.85 9.31
C GLY A 30 2.09 3.41 9.69
N THR A 31 0.80 3.10 9.59
CA THR A 31 0.27 1.74 9.77
C THR A 31 0.83 0.82 8.69
N ALA A 32 1.29 -0.36 9.07
CA ALA A 32 1.82 -1.34 8.12
C ALA A 32 0.72 -1.86 7.20
N ILE A 33 0.95 -1.74 5.89
CA ILE A 33 0.02 -2.19 4.85
C ILE A 33 0.53 -3.48 4.22
N HIS A 34 1.80 -3.50 3.81
CA HIS A 34 2.39 -4.67 3.16
C HIS A 34 3.90 -4.68 3.32
N THR A 35 4.46 -5.86 3.54
CA THR A 35 5.90 -6.09 3.48
C THR A 35 6.20 -6.83 2.19
N ALA A 36 6.99 -6.21 1.32
CA ALA A 36 7.39 -6.84 0.06
C ALA A 36 8.23 -8.09 0.32
N ALA A 37 8.17 -9.04 -0.61
CA ALA A 37 8.98 -10.25 -0.51
C ALA A 37 10.47 -9.90 -0.36
N ALA A 38 11.18 -10.64 0.50
CA ALA A 38 12.60 -10.41 0.81
C ALA A 38 13.50 -11.00 -0.28
N ILE A 39 13.21 -10.62 -1.53
CA ILE A 39 13.95 -11.04 -2.73
C ILE A 39 14.38 -9.80 -3.52
N THR A 40 15.37 -9.98 -4.38
CA THR A 40 15.89 -8.91 -5.25
C THR A 40 16.12 -9.46 -6.64
N GLY A 41 16.49 -8.59 -7.56
CA GLY A 41 16.76 -8.92 -8.94
C GLY A 41 15.70 -8.38 -9.88
N VAL A 42 15.92 -8.53 -11.18
CA VAL A 42 15.12 -7.85 -12.21
C VAL A 42 13.68 -8.32 -12.24
N ASN A 43 13.42 -9.61 -12.05
CA ASN A 43 12.08 -10.17 -12.11
C ASN A 43 11.64 -10.79 -10.77
N ASN A 44 12.11 -10.22 -9.66
CA ASN A 44 11.77 -10.69 -8.31
C ASN A 44 11.24 -9.51 -7.50
N TYR A 45 9.94 -9.33 -7.45
CA TYR A 45 9.30 -8.21 -6.76
C TYR A 45 7.82 -8.48 -6.51
N ASP A 46 7.23 -7.68 -5.65
CA ASP A 46 5.78 -7.58 -5.51
C ASP A 46 5.28 -6.42 -6.35
N GLU A 47 4.32 -6.67 -7.23
CA GLU A 47 3.55 -5.64 -7.93
C GLU A 47 2.33 -5.33 -7.07
N ILE A 48 2.23 -4.10 -6.57
CA ILE A 48 1.30 -3.76 -5.50
C ILE A 48 0.20 -2.84 -6.02
N TRP A 49 -1.05 -3.24 -5.78
CA TRP A 49 -2.25 -2.48 -6.11
C TRP A 49 -2.97 -2.09 -4.83
N LEU A 50 -3.18 -0.79 -4.64
CA LEU A 50 -3.84 -0.27 -3.45
C LEU A 50 -5.01 0.63 -3.82
N TRP A 51 -6.11 0.42 -3.13
CA TRP A 51 -7.28 1.31 -3.10
C TRP A 51 -7.48 1.79 -1.68
N ALA A 52 -8.13 2.94 -1.54
CA ALA A 52 -8.48 3.47 -0.21
C ALA A 52 -9.91 3.96 -0.18
N THR A 53 -10.47 4.00 1.02
CA THR A 53 -11.78 4.59 1.27
C THR A 53 -11.67 5.66 2.34
N ASN A 54 -12.58 6.64 2.29
CA ASN A 54 -12.73 7.63 3.36
C ASN A 54 -14.14 7.51 3.93
N THR A 55 -14.25 7.06 5.17
CA THR A 55 -15.53 6.86 5.84
C THR A 55 -15.96 8.08 6.66
N ASP A 56 -15.17 9.15 6.64
CA ASP A 56 -15.50 10.38 7.33
C ASP A 56 -16.46 11.25 6.49
N THR A 57 -16.99 12.29 7.10
CA THR A 57 -17.83 13.29 6.44
C THR A 57 -17.02 14.45 5.88
N THR A 58 -15.72 14.47 6.11
CA THR A 58 -14.76 15.48 5.65
C THR A 58 -13.70 14.83 4.77
N ALA A 59 -13.23 15.53 3.74
CA ALA A 59 -12.12 15.06 2.92
C ALA A 59 -10.87 14.81 3.77
N ARG A 60 -10.14 13.75 3.48
CA ARG A 60 -8.94 13.35 4.23
C ARG A 60 -7.77 13.13 3.30
N LYS A 61 -6.61 13.66 3.66
CA LYS A 61 -5.36 13.35 2.96
C LYS A 61 -4.79 12.05 3.50
N LEU A 62 -4.62 11.08 2.61
CA LEU A 62 -3.91 9.83 2.88
C LEU A 62 -2.47 9.97 2.40
N THR A 63 -1.52 9.60 3.24
CA THR A 63 -0.11 9.50 2.86
C THR A 63 0.31 8.03 2.90
N ILE A 64 0.77 7.53 1.76
CA ILE A 64 1.42 6.22 1.65
C ILE A 64 2.92 6.43 1.78
N GLU A 65 3.56 5.65 2.64
CA GLU A 65 5.01 5.58 2.74
C GLU A 65 5.48 4.34 1.98
N TRP A 66 6.21 4.57 0.90
CA TRP A 66 6.57 3.54 -0.08
C TRP A 66 8.02 3.11 0.07
N GLY A 67 8.24 2.02 0.77
CA GLY A 67 9.56 1.44 0.96
C GLY A 67 10.44 2.12 2.00
N GLY A 68 10.04 3.28 2.47
CA GLY A 68 10.74 4.07 3.47
C GLY A 68 9.81 5.13 4.03
N VAL A 69 10.33 6.00 4.87
CA VAL A 69 9.54 7.01 5.60
C VAL A 69 10.02 8.44 5.35
N SER A 70 10.90 8.64 4.40
CA SER A 70 11.45 9.97 4.08
C SER A 70 10.52 10.75 3.16
N SER A 71 10.23 11.99 3.52
CA SER A 71 9.44 12.87 2.67
C SER A 71 10.39 13.83 1.92
N PRO A 72 10.16 14.12 0.64
CA PRO A 72 9.06 13.63 -0.22
C PRO A 72 9.38 12.34 -0.99
N THR A 73 10.59 11.81 -0.87
CA THR A 73 11.08 10.69 -1.72
C THR A 73 10.19 9.44 -1.62
N ASP A 74 9.78 9.10 -0.40
CA ASP A 74 9.05 7.85 -0.15
C ASP A 74 7.55 8.06 0.01
N THR A 75 7.03 9.28 -0.19
CA THR A 75 5.62 9.57 0.09
C THR A 75 4.78 9.71 -1.16
N ILE A 76 3.58 9.13 -1.11
CA ILE A 76 2.53 9.26 -2.13
C ILE A 76 1.31 9.82 -1.41
N GLU A 77 0.83 10.99 -1.81
CA GLU A 77 -0.26 11.67 -1.12
C GLU A 77 -1.48 11.80 -2.02
N MET A 78 -2.66 11.57 -1.46
CA MET A 78 -3.93 11.76 -2.15
C MET A 78 -4.98 12.24 -1.16
N THR A 79 -5.71 13.28 -1.54
CA THR A 79 -6.90 13.72 -0.79
C THR A 79 -8.09 12.91 -1.26
N ILE A 80 -8.75 12.22 -0.32
CA ILE A 80 -9.89 11.35 -0.61
C ILE A 80 -11.17 12.04 -0.13
N GLN A 81 -12.11 12.22 -1.05
CA GLN A 81 -13.39 12.82 -0.74
C GLN A 81 -14.23 11.90 0.15
N PRO A 82 -15.14 12.45 0.99
CA PRO A 82 -16.00 11.61 1.82
C PRO A 82 -16.88 10.72 0.96
N GLU A 83 -17.04 9.47 1.37
CA GLU A 83 -17.91 8.50 0.71
C GLU A 83 -17.60 8.29 -0.78
N ALA A 84 -16.34 8.44 -1.18
CA ALA A 84 -15.94 8.28 -2.58
C ALA A 84 -15.88 6.81 -3.05
N GLY A 85 -16.12 5.87 -2.14
CA GLY A 85 -15.97 4.44 -2.44
C GLY A 85 -14.50 4.04 -2.52
N LEU A 86 -14.18 3.07 -3.35
CA LEU A 86 -12.80 2.63 -3.56
C LEU A 86 -12.10 3.58 -4.53
N VAL A 87 -11.10 4.29 -4.03
CA VAL A 87 -10.27 5.21 -4.83
C VAL A 87 -8.92 4.55 -5.07
N LEU A 88 -8.53 4.42 -6.34
CA LEU A 88 -7.22 3.83 -6.70
C LEU A 88 -6.09 4.76 -6.29
N ILE A 89 -5.18 4.26 -5.47
CA ILE A 89 -4.04 5.01 -4.94
C ILE A 89 -2.74 4.58 -5.62
N VAL A 90 -2.48 3.28 -5.68
CA VAL A 90 -1.25 2.72 -6.25
C VAL A 90 -1.60 1.72 -7.34
N PRO A 91 -1.36 2.09 -8.61
CA PRO A 91 -1.75 1.27 -9.76
C PRO A 91 -0.62 0.33 -10.21
N GLY A 92 -0.23 -0.62 -9.37
CA GLY A 92 0.72 -1.66 -9.78
C GLY A 92 2.18 -1.25 -9.73
N LEU A 93 2.59 -0.46 -8.76
CA LEU A 93 4.01 -0.18 -8.53
C LEU A 93 4.70 -1.40 -7.92
N VAL A 94 5.99 -1.53 -8.20
CA VAL A 94 6.78 -2.67 -7.71
C VAL A 94 7.62 -2.28 -6.50
N LEU A 95 7.81 -3.26 -5.60
CA LEU A 95 8.65 -3.12 -4.42
C LEU A 95 9.28 -4.49 -4.13
N GLN A 96 10.48 -4.49 -3.59
CA GLN A 96 11.22 -5.73 -3.30
C GLN A 96 12.08 -5.56 -2.05
N ASN A 97 12.88 -6.56 -1.74
CA ASN A 97 13.92 -6.53 -0.70
C ASN A 97 13.35 -6.36 0.72
N GLY A 98 12.15 -6.87 0.99
CA GLY A 98 11.53 -6.77 2.31
C GLY A 98 11.12 -5.36 2.73
N LEU A 99 11.10 -4.41 1.81
CA LEU A 99 10.70 -3.03 2.11
C LEU A 99 9.20 -2.96 2.43
N LEU A 100 8.83 -1.99 3.26
CA LEU A 100 7.45 -1.88 3.75
C LEU A 100 6.69 -0.76 3.05
N VAL A 101 5.40 -1.01 2.88
CA VAL A 101 4.41 0.01 2.56
C VAL A 101 3.64 0.32 3.84
N ARG A 102 3.58 1.60 4.19
CA ARG A 102 2.84 2.10 5.36
C ARG A 102 1.87 3.19 4.93
N ALA A 103 0.92 3.50 5.80
CA ALA A 103 -0.04 4.57 5.54
C ALA A 103 -0.40 5.32 6.81
N PHE A 104 -0.56 6.63 6.71
CA PHE A 104 -1.09 7.44 7.80
C PHE A 104 -2.05 8.50 7.29
N CYS A 105 -2.92 8.96 8.18
CA CYS A 105 -3.88 10.02 7.93
C CYS A 105 -3.99 10.84 9.22
N ALA A 106 -4.00 12.16 9.13
CA ALA A 106 -4.01 13.03 10.32
C ALA A 106 -5.19 12.77 11.27
N THR A 107 -6.27 12.20 10.76
CA THR A 107 -7.39 11.72 11.59
C THR A 107 -7.39 10.20 11.58
N ALA A 108 -7.27 9.59 12.75
CA ALA A 108 -7.25 8.13 12.89
C ALA A 108 -8.62 7.51 12.62
N ASN A 109 -8.59 6.25 12.17
CA ASN A 109 -9.76 5.36 12.14
C ASN A 109 -10.88 5.78 11.18
N VAL A 110 -10.60 6.58 10.16
CA VAL A 110 -11.59 6.99 9.16
C VAL A 110 -11.23 6.56 7.74
N VAL A 111 -9.96 6.30 7.47
CA VAL A 111 -9.48 5.85 6.16
C VAL A 111 -9.09 4.37 6.24
N THR A 112 -9.47 3.61 5.22
CA THR A 112 -9.04 2.22 5.08
C THR A 112 -8.28 2.03 3.78
N VAL A 113 -7.37 1.07 3.76
CA VAL A 113 -6.57 0.72 2.59
C VAL A 113 -6.72 -0.77 2.33
N GLY A 114 -6.97 -1.13 1.10
CA GLY A 114 -7.05 -2.53 0.68
C GLY A 114 -6.47 -2.72 -0.70
N GLY A 115 -6.38 -3.95 -1.14
CA GLY A 115 -5.84 -4.28 -2.44
C GLY A 115 -5.23 -5.65 -2.47
N PHE A 116 -4.26 -5.83 -3.35
CA PHE A 116 -3.59 -7.11 -3.52
C PHE A 116 -2.19 -6.89 -4.12
N VAL A 117 -1.42 -7.95 -4.12
CA VAL A 117 -0.12 -7.97 -4.81
C VAL A 117 -0.07 -9.11 -5.80
N ASN A 118 0.67 -8.92 -6.88
CA ASN A 118 1.13 -10.01 -7.74
C ASN A 118 2.60 -10.24 -7.40
N ALA A 119 2.89 -11.36 -6.75
CA ALA A 119 4.27 -11.75 -6.43
C ALA A 119 4.90 -12.34 -7.68
N VAL A 120 5.92 -11.67 -8.20
CA VAL A 120 6.61 -12.04 -9.44
C VAL A 120 7.98 -12.60 -9.08
N THR A 121 8.29 -13.78 -9.60
CA THR A 121 9.60 -14.40 -9.38
C THR A 121 10.18 -14.93 -10.69
N ALA A 122 11.49 -14.81 -10.81
CA ALA A 122 12.21 -15.37 -11.95
C ALA A 122 12.61 -16.81 -11.70
#